data_a1be99ea3a888b799db90e8b24950fdd
#
_entry.id   a1be99ea3a888b799db90e8b24950fdd
#
_cell.length_a   1.000
_cell.length_b   1.000
_cell.length_c   1.000
_cell.angle_alpha   90.00
_cell.angle_beta   90.00
_cell.angle_gamma   90.00
#
_symmetry.space_group_name_H-M   'P 1'
#
loop_
_entity.id
_entity.type
_entity.pdbx_description
1 polymer ?
#
loop_
_entity_poly.entity_id
_entity_poly.type
_entity_poly.pdbx_seq_one_letter_code
_entity_poly.pdbx_strand_id
1 'polypeptide(L)'
;MQQVSQTQHIGPIRFVEGVTRVNFVTFLFSSFVCISMFSAMNFFQGYVLTEHLNIPAEQQGRIAGTLAFWTEIVSIFLVVPFGILSDRIGRRPIIVFGIAITGIGFGLYPFATSVAELTIYRLIFAVGVAAAAAMVGTIANDYPQETSRGKLIGVSSVMTSLGTVFMAGVLGQIPALLRGQGVDAVVAGQAMFTAAAALCFVAALAFRFGLKEGTPVSYTERLPYGTLVRRGLLSAKNPRIALSYAVSFTGRGDHVVKAIFLSLWIMQVGRAEGLSAGEALARAGALYVMMQLLSAVWHLIFGFILDRISRVTGVIIAMALGAAGYLSMGLITSPLDYAMLPAFAILALGSSSSIQSSMSLVGQEA
;
A
#
# COMPACT_ATOMS: atom_id res chain seq x y z
N MET A 1 -10.83 44.19 -13.79
CA MET A 1 -10.03 43.24 -14.58
C MET A 1 -10.01 41.93 -13.82
N GLN A 2 -10.85 40.99 -14.20
CA GLN A 2 -10.79 39.61 -13.68
C GLN A 2 -9.51 39.00 -14.24
N GLN A 3 -8.54 38.70 -13.38
CA GLN A 3 -7.43 37.83 -13.75
C GLN A 3 -8.04 36.48 -14.14
N VAL A 4 -7.98 36.15 -15.42
CA VAL A 4 -8.28 34.82 -15.94
C VAL A 4 -7.27 33.88 -15.28
N SER A 5 -7.73 33.15 -14.28
CA SER A 5 -6.96 32.13 -13.56
C SER A 5 -6.44 31.12 -14.59
N GLN A 6 -5.13 31.12 -14.83
CA GLN A 6 -4.50 30.17 -15.75
C GLN A 6 -4.59 28.77 -15.14
N THR A 7 -5.52 27.99 -15.63
CA THR A 7 -5.64 26.56 -15.32
C THR A 7 -4.34 25.88 -15.74
N GLN A 8 -3.57 25.36 -14.80
CA GLN A 8 -2.34 24.65 -15.12
C GLN A 8 -2.66 23.25 -15.70
N HIS A 9 -2.18 23.03 -16.91
CA HIS A 9 -2.22 21.74 -17.58
C HIS A 9 -0.85 21.06 -17.51
N ILE A 10 -0.83 19.78 -17.10
CA ILE A 10 0.36 18.93 -17.19
C ILE A 10 -0.04 17.68 -17.96
N GLY A 11 0.31 17.64 -19.24
CA GLY A 11 -0.21 16.62 -20.15
C GLY A 11 -1.76 16.65 -20.21
N PRO A 12 -2.43 15.50 -20.12
CA PRO A 12 -3.90 15.43 -20.22
C PRO A 12 -4.63 15.76 -18.89
N ILE A 13 -3.90 16.14 -17.83
CA ILE A 13 -4.45 16.37 -16.49
C ILE A 13 -4.57 17.88 -16.22
N ARG A 14 -5.77 18.30 -15.80
CA ARG A 14 -6.07 19.68 -15.37
C ARG A 14 -6.00 19.73 -13.86
N PHE A 15 -5.25 20.70 -13.33
CA PHE A 15 -5.08 20.90 -11.91
C PHE A 15 -5.85 22.11 -11.39
N VAL A 16 -6.16 22.07 -10.09
CA VAL A 16 -6.68 23.25 -9.39
C VAL A 16 -5.61 24.33 -9.30
N GLU A 17 -6.03 25.59 -9.09
CA GLU A 17 -5.14 26.74 -9.00
C GLU A 17 -4.05 26.56 -7.93
N GLY A 18 -2.82 26.95 -8.29
CA GLY A 18 -1.66 26.91 -7.39
C GLY A 18 -1.00 25.51 -7.26
N VAL A 19 -1.43 24.50 -8.00
CA VAL A 19 -0.70 23.22 -8.11
C VAL A 19 0.33 23.34 -9.21
N THR A 20 1.62 23.21 -8.88
CA THR A 20 2.75 23.31 -9.80
C THR A 20 3.18 21.95 -10.35
N ARG A 21 4.07 21.94 -11.36
CA ARG A 21 4.71 20.70 -11.86
C ARG A 21 5.49 19.99 -10.76
N VAL A 22 6.15 20.75 -9.87
CA VAL A 22 6.89 20.18 -8.73
C VAL A 22 5.93 19.46 -7.78
N ASN A 23 4.78 20.08 -7.47
CA ASN A 23 3.77 19.44 -6.61
C ASN A 23 3.26 18.14 -7.23
N PHE A 24 3.01 18.11 -8.53
CA PHE A 24 2.58 16.92 -9.26
C PHE A 24 3.62 15.80 -9.22
N VAL A 25 4.88 16.09 -9.57
CA VAL A 25 5.95 15.08 -9.55
C VAL A 25 6.18 14.55 -8.13
N THR A 26 6.17 15.44 -7.13
CA THR A 26 6.30 15.03 -5.73
C THR A 26 5.12 14.19 -5.26
N PHE A 27 3.90 14.48 -5.72
CA PHE A 27 2.74 13.64 -5.45
C PHE A 27 2.89 12.24 -6.07
N LEU A 28 3.38 12.14 -7.30
CA LEU A 28 3.67 10.84 -7.93
C LEU A 28 4.74 10.07 -7.14
N PHE A 29 5.77 10.75 -6.68
CA PHE A 29 6.78 10.15 -5.81
C PHE A 29 6.19 9.72 -4.46
N SER A 30 5.23 10.47 -3.89
CA SER A 30 4.54 10.04 -2.67
C SER A 30 3.71 8.78 -2.89
N SER A 31 3.05 8.65 -4.05
CA SER A 31 2.32 7.44 -4.42
C SER A 31 3.26 6.24 -4.60
N PHE A 32 4.45 6.47 -5.17
CA PHE A 32 5.50 5.46 -5.30
C PHE A 32 5.99 4.96 -3.93
N VAL A 33 6.28 5.86 -2.97
CA VAL A 33 6.90 5.49 -1.69
C VAL A 33 5.89 5.02 -0.65
N CYS A 34 4.79 5.77 -0.40
CA CYS A 34 3.96 5.54 0.79
C CYS A 34 3.32 4.15 0.80
N ILE A 35 2.68 3.74 -0.30
CA ILE A 35 1.99 2.45 -0.37
C ILE A 35 2.98 1.29 -0.49
N SER A 36 4.08 1.47 -1.22
CA SER A 36 5.11 0.43 -1.33
C SER A 36 5.83 0.19 0.00
N MET A 37 6.07 1.22 0.81
CA MET A 37 6.67 1.05 2.14
C MET A 37 5.70 0.34 3.11
N PHE A 38 4.40 0.60 3.02
CA PHE A 38 3.42 -0.21 3.75
C PHE A 38 3.52 -1.70 3.40
N SER A 39 3.58 -2.03 2.11
CA SER A 39 3.75 -3.41 1.62
C SER A 39 5.11 -4.00 2.01
N ALA A 40 6.18 -3.19 1.98
CA ALA A 40 7.53 -3.60 2.31
C ALA A 40 7.66 -4.15 3.73
N MET A 41 7.09 -3.47 4.73
CA MET A 41 7.12 -3.94 6.11
C MET A 41 6.45 -5.31 6.25
N ASN A 42 5.31 -5.49 5.58
CA ASN A 42 4.60 -6.76 5.58
C ASN A 42 5.40 -7.88 4.89
N PHE A 43 6.04 -7.53 3.77
CA PHE A 43 6.82 -8.47 2.96
C PHE A 43 8.15 -8.89 3.64
N PHE A 44 8.85 -7.94 4.28
CA PHE A 44 10.15 -8.19 4.92
C PHE A 44 10.04 -8.83 6.31
N GLN A 45 8.87 -8.76 6.93
CA GLN A 45 8.65 -9.24 8.30
C GLN A 45 9.09 -10.69 8.50
N GLY A 46 8.83 -11.58 7.52
CA GLY A 46 9.23 -12.97 7.58
C GLY A 46 10.74 -13.16 7.78
N TYR A 47 11.55 -12.31 7.17
CA TYR A 47 13.01 -12.35 7.34
C TYR A 47 13.44 -12.05 8.78
N VAL A 48 12.82 -11.04 9.41
CA VAL A 48 13.12 -10.69 10.83
C VAL A 48 12.69 -11.82 11.76
N LEU A 49 11.51 -12.40 11.55
CA LEU A 49 11.04 -13.54 12.37
C LEU A 49 11.99 -14.74 12.26
N THR A 50 12.57 -14.97 11.07
CA THR A 50 13.44 -16.12 10.81
C THR A 50 14.86 -15.89 11.28
N GLU A 51 15.53 -14.80 10.85
CA GLU A 51 16.98 -14.60 11.02
C GLU A 51 17.35 -13.77 12.26
N HIS A 52 16.47 -12.86 12.71
CA HIS A 52 16.76 -12.02 13.86
C HIS A 52 16.23 -12.62 15.17
N LEU A 53 14.99 -13.11 15.14
CA LEU A 53 14.33 -13.66 16.34
C LEU A 53 14.35 -15.17 16.42
N ASN A 54 14.81 -15.87 15.38
CA ASN A 54 14.86 -17.33 15.29
C ASN A 54 13.53 -18.02 15.68
N ILE A 55 12.40 -17.42 15.26
CA ILE A 55 11.05 -17.92 15.56
C ILE A 55 10.80 -19.21 14.75
N PRO A 56 10.35 -20.31 15.39
CA PRO A 56 9.96 -21.54 14.69
C PRO A 56 8.90 -21.29 13.64
N ALA A 57 8.99 -21.99 12.50
CA ALA A 57 8.11 -21.81 11.35
C ALA A 57 6.62 -21.89 11.71
N GLU A 58 6.26 -22.80 12.63
CA GLU A 58 4.88 -23.05 13.08
C GLU A 58 4.27 -21.83 13.82
N GLN A 59 5.10 -20.98 14.40
CA GLN A 59 4.68 -19.80 15.16
C GLN A 59 4.67 -18.53 14.31
N GLN A 60 5.44 -18.48 13.22
CA GLN A 60 5.63 -17.27 12.41
C GLN A 60 4.31 -16.74 11.85
N GLY A 61 3.42 -17.61 11.35
CA GLY A 61 2.12 -17.21 10.81
C GLY A 61 1.22 -16.54 11.84
N ARG A 62 1.18 -17.08 13.06
CA ARG A 62 0.41 -16.51 14.19
C ARG A 62 0.95 -15.14 14.59
N ILE A 63 2.26 -15.01 14.73
CA ILE A 63 2.90 -13.74 15.12
C ILE A 63 2.69 -12.70 14.01
N ALA A 64 2.91 -13.08 12.75
CA ALA A 64 2.71 -12.20 11.61
C ALA A 64 1.27 -11.70 11.50
N GLY A 65 0.30 -12.58 11.70
CA GLY A 65 -1.13 -12.22 11.73
C GLY A 65 -1.48 -11.29 12.88
N THR A 66 -0.93 -11.52 14.09
CA THR A 66 -1.13 -10.66 15.26
C THR A 66 -0.56 -9.26 15.02
N LEU A 67 0.63 -9.14 14.47
CA LEU A 67 1.26 -7.85 14.14
C LEU A 67 0.45 -7.09 13.07
N ALA A 68 -0.06 -7.79 12.07
CA ALA A 68 -0.94 -7.20 11.06
C ALA A 68 -2.26 -6.71 11.68
N PHE A 69 -2.88 -7.51 12.53
CA PHE A 69 -4.12 -7.16 13.23
C PHE A 69 -3.96 -5.84 14.02
N TRP A 70 -2.92 -5.73 14.82
CA TRP A 70 -2.67 -4.50 15.58
C TRP A 70 -2.36 -3.31 14.70
N THR A 71 -1.66 -3.51 13.57
CA THR A 71 -1.43 -2.47 12.58
C THR A 71 -2.74 -1.92 12.01
N GLU A 72 -3.67 -2.79 11.64
CA GLU A 72 -4.97 -2.37 11.11
C GLU A 72 -5.85 -1.70 12.17
N ILE A 73 -5.83 -2.19 13.41
CA ILE A 73 -6.55 -1.53 14.54
C ILE A 73 -6.07 -0.09 14.71
N VAL A 74 -4.76 0.14 14.80
CA VAL A 74 -4.18 1.49 14.92
C VAL A 74 -4.56 2.34 13.70
N SER A 75 -4.50 1.78 12.50
CA SER A 75 -4.85 2.49 11.27
C SER A 75 -6.31 2.94 11.26
N ILE A 76 -7.25 2.08 11.64
CA ILE A 76 -8.69 2.41 11.69
C ILE A 76 -8.94 3.57 12.65
N PHE A 77 -8.31 3.55 13.84
CA PHE A 77 -8.51 4.61 14.83
C PHE A 77 -7.84 5.94 14.45
N LEU A 78 -6.75 5.92 13.69
CA LEU A 78 -5.95 7.12 13.41
C LEU A 78 -6.21 7.77 12.04
N VAL A 79 -6.70 7.02 11.04
CA VAL A 79 -6.95 7.57 9.70
C VAL A 79 -7.90 8.77 9.74
N VAL A 80 -8.98 8.68 10.50
CA VAL A 80 -9.98 9.76 10.61
C VAL A 80 -9.44 10.96 11.38
N PRO A 81 -8.83 10.84 12.58
CA PRO A 81 -8.12 11.94 13.24
C PRO A 81 -7.10 12.65 12.34
N PHE A 82 -6.24 11.91 11.62
CA PHE A 82 -5.28 12.51 10.69
C PHE A 82 -5.95 13.21 9.52
N GLY A 83 -7.04 12.68 9.00
CA GLY A 83 -7.87 13.34 7.99
C GLY A 83 -8.35 14.72 8.47
N ILE A 84 -8.97 14.77 9.65
CA ILE A 84 -9.47 16.03 10.25
C ILE A 84 -8.32 16.99 10.58
N LEU A 85 -7.23 16.48 11.12
CA LEU A 85 -6.07 17.32 11.42
C LEU A 85 -5.51 17.92 10.12
N SER A 86 -5.48 17.14 9.05
CA SER A 86 -5.03 17.62 7.74
C SER A 86 -5.91 18.71 7.13
N ASP A 87 -7.21 18.72 7.47
CA ASP A 87 -8.11 19.82 7.08
C ASP A 87 -7.80 21.12 7.80
N ARG A 88 -7.19 21.04 8.99
CA ARG A 88 -6.86 22.21 9.83
C ARG A 88 -5.48 22.78 9.55
N ILE A 89 -4.45 21.93 9.44
CA ILE A 89 -3.05 22.33 9.31
C ILE A 89 -2.46 22.11 7.92
N GLY A 90 -3.24 21.53 7.02
CA GLY A 90 -2.82 21.20 5.64
C GLY A 90 -2.39 19.74 5.45
N ARG A 91 -2.36 19.32 4.21
CA ARG A 91 -2.02 17.92 3.83
C ARG A 91 -0.53 17.63 4.00
N ARG A 92 0.32 18.61 3.65
CA ARG A 92 1.78 18.48 3.64
C ARG A 92 2.37 18.14 5.00
N PRO A 93 2.06 18.79 6.12
CA PRO A 93 2.60 18.43 7.42
C PRO A 93 2.27 17.01 7.85
N ILE A 94 1.05 16.54 7.56
CA ILE A 94 0.58 15.21 7.96
C ILE A 94 1.29 14.10 7.17
N ILE A 95 1.45 14.24 5.85
CA ILE A 95 2.15 13.22 5.06
C ILE A 95 3.65 13.19 5.39
N VAL A 96 4.27 14.36 5.64
CA VAL A 96 5.68 14.44 6.06
C VAL A 96 5.88 13.74 7.41
N PHE A 97 5.02 14.05 8.40
CA PHE A 97 5.01 13.35 9.68
C PHE A 97 4.82 11.84 9.48
N GLY A 98 3.82 11.44 8.68
CA GLY A 98 3.48 10.05 8.45
C GLY A 98 4.66 9.25 7.89
N ILE A 99 5.29 9.74 6.81
CA ILE A 99 6.41 9.02 6.19
C ILE A 99 7.68 9.03 7.07
N ALA A 100 7.91 10.10 7.84
CA ALA A 100 9.03 10.15 8.79
C ALA A 100 8.86 9.12 9.93
N ILE A 101 7.66 9.03 10.52
CA ILE A 101 7.35 8.01 11.55
C ILE A 101 7.42 6.58 10.97
N THR A 102 6.98 6.40 9.72
CA THR A 102 7.15 5.13 8.99
C THR A 102 8.64 4.77 8.89
N GLY A 103 9.51 5.74 8.57
CA GLY A 103 10.95 5.55 8.52
C GLY A 103 11.56 5.18 9.88
N ILE A 104 11.10 5.79 10.97
CA ILE A 104 11.50 5.41 12.33
C ILE A 104 11.10 3.96 12.61
N GLY A 105 9.87 3.56 12.26
CA GLY A 105 9.42 2.18 12.38
C GLY A 105 10.32 1.19 11.64
N PHE A 106 10.70 1.49 10.40
CA PHE A 106 11.66 0.68 9.63
C PHE A 106 13.03 0.64 10.30
N GLY A 107 13.54 1.77 10.78
CA GLY A 107 14.84 1.84 11.43
C GLY A 107 14.93 1.03 12.72
N LEU A 108 13.86 0.95 13.49
CA LEU A 108 13.81 0.23 14.76
C LEU A 108 13.56 -1.28 14.57
N TYR A 109 12.75 -1.65 13.56
CA TYR A 109 12.22 -3.01 13.39
C TYR A 109 13.28 -4.14 13.40
N PRO A 110 14.44 -4.01 12.70
CA PRO A 110 15.44 -5.06 12.64
C PRO A 110 16.27 -5.19 13.93
N PHE A 111 16.10 -4.29 14.89
CA PHE A 111 16.81 -4.32 16.18
C PHE A 111 15.97 -4.89 17.32
N ALA A 112 14.74 -5.36 17.01
CA ALA A 112 13.91 -6.01 18.00
C ALA A 112 14.56 -7.31 18.49
N THR A 113 14.60 -7.50 19.81
CA THR A 113 15.14 -8.69 20.47
C THR A 113 14.03 -9.63 20.96
N SER A 114 12.78 -9.17 20.90
CA SER A 114 11.60 -9.92 21.32
C SER A 114 10.38 -9.60 20.47
N VAL A 115 9.38 -10.48 20.48
CA VAL A 115 8.10 -10.26 19.81
C VAL A 115 7.37 -9.03 20.41
N ALA A 116 7.56 -8.75 21.69
CA ALA A 116 6.98 -7.57 22.35
C ALA A 116 7.55 -6.27 21.79
N GLU A 117 8.89 -6.16 21.68
CA GLU A 117 9.55 -5.01 21.05
C GLU A 117 9.17 -4.89 19.58
N LEU A 118 9.14 -6.01 18.85
CA LEU A 118 8.71 -6.03 17.46
C LEU A 118 7.29 -5.47 17.31
N THR A 119 6.39 -5.79 18.26
CA THR A 119 5.03 -5.25 18.28
C THR A 119 5.02 -3.75 18.52
N ILE A 120 5.81 -3.24 19.47
CA ILE A 120 5.91 -1.79 19.73
C ILE A 120 6.41 -1.04 18.49
N TYR A 121 7.49 -1.53 17.85
CA TYR A 121 8.04 -0.90 16.65
C TYR A 121 7.04 -0.97 15.48
N ARG A 122 6.27 -2.05 15.40
CA ARG A 122 5.19 -2.20 14.44
C ARG A 122 4.05 -1.20 14.66
N LEU A 123 3.72 -0.89 15.91
CA LEU A 123 2.72 0.13 16.24
C LEU A 123 3.20 1.54 15.90
N ILE A 124 4.48 1.86 16.13
CA ILE A 124 5.08 3.12 15.67
C ILE A 124 4.93 3.25 14.15
N PHE A 125 5.32 2.22 13.42
CA PHE A 125 5.14 2.15 11.97
C PHE A 125 3.68 2.37 11.55
N ALA A 126 2.72 1.74 12.24
CA ALA A 126 1.29 1.83 11.95
C ALA A 126 0.75 3.26 12.06
N VAL A 127 1.21 4.03 13.06
CA VAL A 127 0.88 5.47 13.20
C VAL A 127 1.32 6.25 11.96
N GLY A 128 2.55 6.01 11.51
CA GLY A 128 3.10 6.65 10.31
C GLY A 128 2.31 6.32 9.05
N VAL A 129 2.01 5.03 8.85
CA VAL A 129 1.24 4.55 7.70
C VAL A 129 -0.17 5.14 7.68
N ALA A 130 -0.86 5.19 8.85
CA ALA A 130 -2.21 5.76 8.93
C ALA A 130 -2.24 7.22 8.47
N ALA A 131 -1.24 8.02 8.87
CA ALA A 131 -1.11 9.41 8.45
C ALA A 131 -0.77 9.55 6.96
N ALA A 132 0.24 8.81 6.47
CA ALA A 132 0.71 8.92 5.10
C ALA A 132 -0.31 8.41 4.08
N ALA A 133 -0.92 7.24 4.32
CA ALA A 133 -1.89 6.63 3.42
C ALA A 133 -3.16 7.48 3.26
N ALA A 134 -3.66 8.06 4.36
CA ALA A 134 -4.79 8.98 4.31
C ALA A 134 -4.51 10.17 3.40
N MET A 135 -3.30 10.73 3.47
CA MET A 135 -2.93 11.92 2.70
C MET A 135 -2.71 11.63 1.21
N VAL A 136 -2.17 10.48 0.84
CA VAL A 136 -2.03 10.11 -0.59
C VAL A 136 -3.40 10.09 -1.27
N GLY A 137 -4.40 9.46 -0.64
CA GLY A 137 -5.76 9.43 -1.16
C GLY A 137 -6.42 10.81 -1.22
N THR A 138 -6.22 11.63 -0.19
CA THR A 138 -6.77 12.98 -0.12
C THR A 138 -6.16 13.89 -1.20
N ILE A 139 -4.84 13.91 -1.34
CA ILE A 139 -4.13 14.71 -2.35
C ILE A 139 -4.50 14.30 -3.77
N ALA A 140 -4.72 12.99 -4.01
CA ALA A 140 -5.18 12.47 -5.29
C ALA A 140 -6.55 13.05 -5.72
N ASN A 141 -7.38 13.44 -4.75
CA ASN A 141 -8.67 14.07 -4.99
C ASN A 141 -8.61 15.61 -5.00
N ASP A 142 -7.71 16.21 -4.19
CA ASP A 142 -7.62 17.66 -4.01
C ASP A 142 -6.84 18.37 -5.14
N TYR A 143 -5.86 17.73 -5.76
CA TYR A 143 -5.00 18.36 -6.78
C TYR A 143 -5.64 18.48 -8.16
N PRO A 144 -6.35 17.46 -8.70
CA PRO A 144 -6.93 17.55 -10.02
C PRO A 144 -8.26 18.29 -10.01
N GLN A 145 -8.62 18.89 -11.15
CA GLN A 145 -10.00 19.25 -11.40
C GLN A 145 -10.86 17.97 -11.55
N GLU A 146 -12.14 18.07 -11.28
CA GLU A 146 -13.07 16.93 -11.28
C GLU A 146 -12.99 16.10 -12.57
N THR A 147 -12.93 16.77 -13.72
CA THR A 147 -12.81 16.15 -15.06
C THR A 147 -11.50 15.38 -15.28
N SER A 148 -10.49 15.56 -14.43
CA SER A 148 -9.17 14.93 -14.53
C SER A 148 -8.82 14.04 -13.33
N ARG A 149 -9.72 13.88 -12.36
CA ARG A 149 -9.50 13.09 -11.15
C ARG A 149 -9.15 11.63 -11.45
N GLY A 150 -9.93 10.99 -12.31
CA GLY A 150 -9.66 9.60 -12.72
C GLY A 150 -8.30 9.40 -13.40
N LYS A 151 -7.85 10.39 -14.20
CA LYS A 151 -6.55 10.33 -14.86
C LYS A 151 -5.40 10.41 -13.86
N LEU A 152 -5.50 11.31 -12.85
CA LEU A 152 -4.48 11.43 -11.82
C LEU A 152 -4.42 10.17 -10.93
N ILE A 153 -5.58 9.64 -10.52
CA ILE A 153 -5.67 8.38 -9.76
C ILE A 153 -5.04 7.23 -10.56
N GLY A 154 -5.31 7.13 -11.86
CA GLY A 154 -4.72 6.11 -12.72
C GLY A 154 -3.19 6.18 -12.76
N VAL A 155 -2.62 7.37 -12.98
CA VAL A 155 -1.15 7.57 -12.98
C VAL A 155 -0.56 7.28 -11.59
N SER A 156 -1.24 7.72 -10.52
CA SER A 156 -0.86 7.43 -9.13
C SER A 156 -0.83 5.92 -8.85
N SER A 157 -1.79 5.15 -9.37
CA SER A 157 -1.83 3.69 -9.23
C SER A 157 -0.65 3.00 -9.93
N VAL A 158 -0.28 3.48 -11.11
CA VAL A 158 0.94 3.00 -11.81
C VAL A 158 2.19 3.27 -10.96
N MET A 159 2.32 4.46 -10.38
CA MET A 159 3.45 4.79 -9.51
C MET A 159 3.48 3.92 -8.25
N THR A 160 2.33 3.61 -7.66
CA THR A 160 2.20 2.66 -6.54
C THR A 160 2.68 1.26 -6.93
N SER A 161 2.29 0.77 -8.12
CA SER A 161 2.73 -0.54 -8.62
C SER A 161 4.24 -0.57 -8.85
N LEU A 162 4.81 0.48 -9.46
CA LEU A 162 6.27 0.62 -9.65
C LEU A 162 7.01 0.68 -8.32
N GLY A 163 6.47 1.37 -7.32
CA GLY A 163 7.03 1.40 -5.97
C GLY A 163 7.04 0.01 -5.32
N THR A 164 5.99 -0.76 -5.51
CA THR A 164 5.90 -2.13 -4.99
C THR A 164 6.87 -3.07 -5.71
N VAL A 165 7.04 -2.91 -7.02
CA VAL A 165 8.08 -3.61 -7.80
C VAL A 165 9.48 -3.27 -7.29
N PHE A 166 9.76 -1.98 -7.05
CA PHE A 166 11.04 -1.53 -6.48
C PHE A 166 11.28 -2.13 -5.08
N MET A 167 10.28 -2.12 -4.23
CA MET A 167 10.36 -2.68 -2.88
C MET A 167 10.75 -4.17 -2.92
N ALA A 168 10.03 -4.98 -3.69
CA ALA A 168 10.25 -6.42 -3.73
C ALA A 168 11.48 -6.81 -4.58
N GLY A 169 11.69 -6.12 -5.72
CA GLY A 169 12.74 -6.43 -6.69
C GLY A 169 14.10 -5.77 -6.42
N VAL A 170 14.15 -4.70 -5.63
CA VAL A 170 15.40 -4.02 -5.28
C VAL A 170 15.69 -4.16 -3.78
N LEU A 171 14.85 -3.62 -2.92
CA LEU A 171 15.10 -3.69 -1.47
C LEU A 171 15.07 -5.13 -0.97
N GLY A 172 14.13 -5.96 -1.43
CA GLY A 172 14.02 -7.37 -1.06
C GLY A 172 15.19 -8.24 -1.51
N GLN A 173 16.02 -7.78 -2.46
CA GLN A 173 17.22 -8.49 -2.91
C GLN A 173 18.45 -8.20 -2.05
N ILE A 174 18.45 -7.12 -1.24
CA ILE A 174 19.59 -6.70 -0.44
C ILE A 174 20.15 -7.84 0.43
N PRO A 175 19.32 -8.61 1.18
CA PRO A 175 19.84 -9.68 2.01
C PRO A 175 20.55 -10.78 1.19
N ALA A 176 20.00 -11.18 0.03
CA ALA A 176 20.63 -12.19 -0.82
C ALA A 176 21.99 -11.71 -1.36
N LEU A 177 22.06 -10.47 -1.83
CA LEU A 177 23.29 -9.88 -2.36
C LEU A 177 24.39 -9.78 -1.31
N LEU A 178 24.07 -9.31 -0.10
CA LEU A 178 25.04 -9.17 0.98
C LEU A 178 25.48 -10.53 1.53
N ARG A 179 24.56 -11.49 1.64
CA ARG A 179 24.90 -12.86 2.03
C ARG A 179 25.84 -13.53 1.03
N GLY A 180 25.65 -13.29 -0.27
CA GLY A 180 26.58 -13.74 -1.33
C GLY A 180 28.00 -13.18 -1.20
N GLN A 181 28.16 -12.07 -0.47
CA GLN A 181 29.45 -11.45 -0.14
C GLN A 181 30.00 -11.88 1.24
N GLY A 182 29.35 -12.83 1.92
CA GLY A 182 29.78 -13.33 3.22
C GLY A 182 29.31 -12.50 4.42
N VAL A 183 28.42 -11.50 4.22
CA VAL A 183 27.86 -10.69 5.31
C VAL A 183 26.90 -11.54 6.15
N ASP A 184 26.90 -11.34 7.47
CA ASP A 184 25.98 -12.03 8.38
C ASP A 184 24.52 -11.77 8.05
N ALA A 185 23.64 -12.75 8.33
CA ALA A 185 22.21 -12.70 7.97
C ALA A 185 21.48 -11.55 8.70
N VAL A 186 21.77 -11.34 9.99
CA VAL A 186 21.14 -10.26 10.77
C VAL A 186 21.57 -8.90 10.23
N VAL A 187 22.87 -8.72 9.94
CA VAL A 187 23.41 -7.48 9.37
C VAL A 187 22.82 -7.21 7.98
N ALA A 188 22.67 -8.25 7.15
CA ALA A 188 22.06 -8.11 5.83
C ALA A 188 20.57 -7.68 5.92
N GLY A 189 19.83 -8.21 6.91
CA GLY A 189 18.47 -7.75 7.22
C GLY A 189 18.44 -6.30 7.71
N GLN A 190 19.35 -5.95 8.63
CA GLN A 190 19.48 -4.56 9.12
C GLN A 190 19.75 -3.58 7.97
N ALA A 191 20.62 -3.95 7.02
CA ALA A 191 20.90 -3.13 5.84
C ALA A 191 19.65 -2.89 4.97
N MET A 192 18.82 -3.93 4.73
CA MET A 192 17.56 -3.82 3.98
C MET A 192 16.60 -2.86 4.66
N PHE A 193 16.36 -3.01 5.96
CA PHE A 193 15.46 -2.15 6.71
C PHE A 193 15.98 -0.72 6.84
N THR A 194 17.30 -0.54 7.01
CA THR A 194 17.94 0.79 7.04
C THR A 194 17.83 1.50 5.69
N ALA A 195 17.96 0.78 4.58
CA ALA A 195 17.75 1.34 3.25
C ALA A 195 16.29 1.80 3.06
N ALA A 196 15.32 1.01 3.53
CA ALA A 196 13.91 1.41 3.52
C ALA A 196 13.65 2.63 4.42
N ALA A 197 14.25 2.70 5.61
CA ALA A 197 14.17 3.86 6.50
C ALA A 197 14.76 5.11 5.84
N ALA A 198 15.95 5.00 5.23
CA ALA A 198 16.60 6.10 4.52
C ALA A 198 15.72 6.63 3.38
N LEU A 199 15.09 5.74 2.60
CA LEU A 199 14.15 6.14 1.55
C LEU A 199 12.95 6.91 2.13
N CYS A 200 12.40 6.50 3.28
CA CYS A 200 11.32 7.22 3.96
C CYS A 200 11.77 8.63 4.39
N PHE A 201 12.97 8.80 4.93
CA PHE A 201 13.47 10.12 5.33
C PHE A 201 13.76 11.01 4.12
N VAL A 202 14.34 10.48 3.05
CA VAL A 202 14.50 11.21 1.77
C VAL A 202 13.15 11.64 1.23
N ALA A 203 12.14 10.75 1.28
CA ALA A 203 10.79 11.08 0.87
C ALA A 203 10.16 12.16 1.76
N ALA A 204 10.37 12.12 3.09
CA ALA A 204 9.89 13.16 4.00
C ALA A 204 10.43 14.53 3.63
N LEU A 205 11.73 14.63 3.31
CA LEU A 205 12.35 15.86 2.84
C LEU A 205 11.77 16.32 1.49
N ALA A 206 11.64 15.39 0.54
CA ALA A 206 11.03 15.69 -0.76
C ALA A 206 9.58 16.20 -0.62
N PHE A 207 8.78 15.58 0.25
CA PHE A 207 7.40 16.01 0.50
C PHE A 207 7.33 17.36 1.20
N ARG A 208 8.26 17.64 2.14
CA ARG A 208 8.33 18.91 2.85
C ARG A 208 8.52 20.10 1.92
N PHE A 209 9.29 19.94 0.85
CA PHE A 209 9.62 21.01 -0.08
C PHE A 209 8.82 20.96 -1.38
N GLY A 210 8.39 19.78 -1.81
CA GLY A 210 7.78 19.57 -3.12
C GLY A 210 6.25 19.53 -3.13
N LEU A 211 5.57 19.22 -2.01
CA LEU A 211 4.10 19.23 -1.96
C LEU A 211 3.56 20.65 -1.72
N LYS A 212 2.35 20.91 -2.25
CA LYS A 212 1.65 22.18 -2.07
C LYS A 212 1.41 22.49 -0.58
N GLU A 213 1.67 23.72 -0.18
CA GLU A 213 1.41 24.21 1.17
C GLU A 213 -0.05 24.62 1.36
N GLY A 214 -0.54 24.55 2.59
CA GLY A 214 -1.90 24.96 2.95
C GLY A 214 -2.97 23.93 2.64
N THR A 215 -4.23 24.29 2.88
CA THR A 215 -5.41 23.51 2.52
C THR A 215 -5.89 23.93 1.15
N PRO A 216 -6.12 23.00 0.19
CA PRO A 216 -6.58 23.35 -1.16
C PRO A 216 -7.99 23.93 -1.22
N VAL A 217 -8.79 23.68 -0.19
CA VAL A 217 -10.20 24.05 -0.11
C VAL A 217 -10.45 24.93 1.12
N SER A 218 -11.06 26.10 0.90
CA SER A 218 -11.57 26.97 1.98
C SER A 218 -12.89 26.37 2.49
N TYR A 219 -12.86 25.67 3.60
CA TYR A 219 -14.09 25.19 4.24
C TYR A 219 -14.72 26.31 5.08
N THR A 220 -15.86 26.81 4.63
CA THR A 220 -16.64 27.81 5.33
C THR A 220 -17.48 27.26 6.49
N GLU A 221 -17.79 25.95 6.48
CA GLU A 221 -18.52 25.28 7.57
C GLU A 221 -17.84 23.95 7.96
N ARG A 222 -17.30 23.93 9.19
CA ARG A 222 -16.66 22.73 9.76
C ARG A 222 -17.72 21.95 10.55
N LEU A 223 -18.15 20.81 10.01
CA LEU A 223 -19.05 19.90 10.72
C LEU A 223 -18.35 19.26 11.93
N PRO A 224 -19.08 19.06 13.05
CA PRO A 224 -18.54 18.31 14.19
C PRO A 224 -18.15 16.88 13.80
N TYR A 225 -17.07 16.38 14.43
CA TYR A 225 -16.51 15.04 14.18
C TYR A 225 -17.56 13.93 14.22
N GLY A 226 -18.37 13.89 15.30
CA GLY A 226 -19.42 12.88 15.48
C GLY A 226 -20.48 12.90 14.35
N THR A 227 -20.76 14.08 13.78
CA THR A 227 -21.70 14.22 12.67
C THR A 227 -21.12 13.61 11.39
N LEU A 228 -19.83 13.80 11.11
CA LEU A 228 -19.16 13.21 9.94
C LEU A 228 -19.15 11.69 10.01
N VAL A 229 -18.74 11.13 11.14
CA VAL A 229 -18.72 9.67 11.37
C VAL A 229 -20.14 9.09 11.26
N ARG A 230 -21.12 9.74 11.91
CA ARG A 230 -22.53 9.31 11.84
C ARG A 230 -23.07 9.34 10.42
N ARG A 231 -22.80 10.39 9.65
CA ARG A 231 -23.20 10.48 8.24
C ARG A 231 -22.57 9.37 7.40
N GLY A 232 -21.26 9.12 7.55
CA GLY A 232 -20.57 8.03 6.87
C GLY A 232 -21.18 6.66 7.17
N LEU A 233 -21.47 6.37 8.44
CA LEU A 233 -22.14 5.12 8.84
C LEU A 233 -23.59 5.03 8.32
N LEU A 234 -24.33 6.13 8.36
CA LEU A 234 -25.71 6.17 7.84
C LEU A 234 -25.77 6.02 6.32
N SER A 235 -24.74 6.42 5.60
CA SER A 235 -24.65 6.22 4.14
C SER A 235 -24.66 4.74 3.77
N ALA A 236 -24.24 3.83 4.65
CA ALA A 236 -24.37 2.38 4.47
C ALA A 236 -25.81 1.87 4.37
N LYS A 237 -26.84 2.71 4.65
CA LYS A 237 -28.24 2.38 4.34
C LYS A 237 -28.49 2.27 2.85
N ASN A 238 -27.69 2.93 2.01
CA ASN A 238 -27.67 2.70 0.57
C ASN A 238 -26.97 1.37 0.28
N PRO A 239 -27.64 0.37 -0.33
CA PRO A 239 -27.04 -0.95 -0.57
C PRO A 239 -25.76 -0.90 -1.41
N ARG A 240 -25.65 0.06 -2.34
CA ARG A 240 -24.45 0.22 -3.18
C ARG A 240 -23.26 0.74 -2.36
N ILE A 241 -23.50 1.67 -1.42
CA ILE A 241 -22.48 2.16 -0.51
C ILE A 241 -22.07 1.06 0.46
N ALA A 242 -23.03 0.30 1.01
CA ALA A 242 -22.74 -0.85 1.85
C ALA A 242 -21.89 -1.90 1.12
N LEU A 243 -22.21 -2.19 -0.15
CA LEU A 243 -21.40 -3.08 -0.99
C LEU A 243 -19.98 -2.52 -1.18
N SER A 244 -19.83 -1.22 -1.42
CA SER A 244 -18.50 -0.61 -1.57
C SER A 244 -17.66 -0.74 -0.30
N TYR A 245 -18.25 -0.60 0.89
CA TYR A 245 -17.57 -0.80 2.16
C TYR A 245 -17.12 -2.26 2.33
N ALA A 246 -17.98 -3.23 2.01
CA ALA A 246 -17.66 -4.65 2.07
C ALA A 246 -16.50 -5.01 1.13
N VAL A 247 -16.55 -4.52 -0.12
CA VAL A 247 -15.49 -4.76 -1.12
C VAL A 247 -14.18 -4.09 -0.73
N SER A 248 -14.23 -2.87 -0.16
CA SER A 248 -13.04 -2.17 0.33
C SER A 248 -12.39 -2.92 1.49
N PHE A 249 -13.19 -3.45 2.42
CA PHE A 249 -12.71 -4.28 3.53
C PHE A 249 -12.03 -5.55 3.01
N THR A 250 -12.65 -6.27 2.08
CA THR A 250 -12.09 -7.49 1.49
C THR A 250 -10.81 -7.20 0.71
N GLY A 251 -10.79 -6.14 -0.12
CA GLY A 251 -9.62 -5.74 -0.91
C GLY A 251 -8.43 -5.32 -0.04
N ARG A 252 -8.69 -4.67 1.10
CA ARG A 252 -7.63 -4.34 2.06
C ARG A 252 -7.05 -5.58 2.71
N GLY A 253 -7.91 -6.51 3.16
CA GLY A 253 -7.49 -7.78 3.73
C GLY A 253 -6.67 -8.62 2.75
N ASP A 254 -7.09 -8.71 1.51
CA ASP A 254 -6.38 -9.40 0.44
C ASP A 254 -4.95 -8.85 0.23
N HIS A 255 -4.79 -7.52 0.21
CA HIS A 255 -3.48 -6.91 0.04
C HIS A 255 -2.51 -7.27 1.18
N VAL A 256 -2.98 -7.25 2.41
CA VAL A 256 -2.19 -7.62 3.61
C VAL A 256 -1.84 -9.10 3.60
N VAL A 257 -2.82 -9.96 3.31
CA VAL A 257 -2.64 -11.43 3.27
C VAL A 257 -1.58 -11.81 2.24
N LYS A 258 -1.65 -11.27 1.03
CA LYS A 258 -0.66 -11.57 -0.01
C LYS A 258 0.75 -11.11 0.38
N ALA A 259 0.89 -9.89 0.89
CA ALA A 259 2.22 -9.37 1.23
C ALA A 259 2.88 -10.19 2.35
N ILE A 260 2.13 -10.61 3.36
CA ILE A 260 2.65 -11.33 4.52
C ILE A 260 2.76 -12.83 4.25
N PHE A 261 1.62 -13.47 4.00
CA PHE A 261 1.56 -14.94 4.03
C PHE A 261 2.16 -15.56 2.79
N LEU A 262 2.04 -14.92 1.62
CA LEU A 262 2.70 -15.41 0.42
C LEU A 262 4.23 -15.35 0.56
N SER A 263 4.75 -14.22 1.03
CA SER A 263 6.19 -14.07 1.30
C SER A 263 6.68 -15.10 2.33
N LEU A 264 5.93 -15.25 3.43
CA LEU A 264 6.28 -16.19 4.48
C LEU A 264 6.25 -17.65 4.00
N TRP A 265 5.22 -18.05 3.24
CA TRP A 265 5.11 -19.40 2.68
C TRP A 265 6.27 -19.73 1.74
N ILE A 266 6.61 -18.83 0.81
CA ILE A 266 7.74 -19.01 -0.10
C ILE A 266 9.06 -19.11 0.69
N MET A 267 9.24 -18.30 1.72
CA MET A 267 10.42 -18.38 2.58
C MET A 267 10.51 -19.70 3.34
N GLN A 268 9.41 -20.19 3.90
CA GLN A 268 9.39 -21.45 4.66
C GLN A 268 9.70 -22.65 3.77
N VAL A 269 9.06 -22.74 2.60
CA VAL A 269 9.31 -23.84 1.64
C VAL A 269 10.73 -23.72 1.08
N GLY A 270 11.19 -22.53 0.71
CA GLY A 270 12.55 -22.32 0.22
C GLY A 270 13.61 -22.77 1.23
N ARG A 271 13.42 -22.46 2.51
CA ARG A 271 14.32 -22.93 3.57
C ARG A 271 14.25 -24.45 3.76
N ALA A 272 13.09 -25.08 3.65
CA ALA A 272 12.96 -26.53 3.70
C ALA A 272 13.67 -27.21 2.51
N GLU A 273 13.78 -26.54 1.38
CA GLU A 273 14.51 -26.99 0.19
C GLU A 273 16.02 -26.59 0.22
N GLY A 274 16.50 -26.00 1.33
CA GLY A 274 17.92 -25.70 1.54
C GLY A 274 18.37 -24.29 1.13
N LEU A 275 17.45 -23.40 0.72
CA LEU A 275 17.78 -22.00 0.45
C LEU A 275 18.06 -21.24 1.74
N SER A 276 18.98 -20.28 1.69
CA SER A 276 19.11 -19.28 2.77
C SER A 276 17.86 -18.38 2.84
N ALA A 277 17.58 -17.75 4.00
CA ALA A 277 16.44 -16.86 4.10
C ALA A 277 16.52 -15.67 3.13
N GLY A 278 17.74 -15.19 2.83
CA GLY A 278 17.95 -14.13 1.84
C GLY A 278 17.55 -14.58 0.42
N GLU A 279 17.97 -15.77 0.00
CA GLU A 279 17.61 -16.33 -1.30
C GLU A 279 16.09 -16.61 -1.40
N ALA A 280 15.50 -17.15 -0.34
CA ALA A 280 14.07 -17.40 -0.26
C ALA A 280 13.26 -16.11 -0.34
N LEU A 281 13.67 -15.04 0.35
CA LEU A 281 13.07 -13.72 0.27
C LEU A 281 13.23 -13.12 -1.14
N ALA A 282 14.41 -13.26 -1.75
CA ALA A 282 14.67 -12.79 -3.10
C ALA A 282 13.76 -13.47 -4.13
N ARG A 283 13.54 -14.79 -3.99
CA ARG A 283 12.63 -15.56 -4.84
C ARG A 283 11.17 -15.13 -4.64
N ALA A 284 10.75 -14.94 -3.39
CA ALA A 284 9.45 -14.35 -3.08
C ALA A 284 9.27 -12.96 -3.73
N GLY A 285 10.32 -12.14 -3.71
CA GLY A 285 10.35 -10.83 -4.35
C GLY A 285 10.15 -10.90 -5.85
N ALA A 286 10.85 -11.80 -6.54
CA ALA A 286 10.72 -12.00 -7.98
C ALA A 286 9.29 -12.38 -8.38
N LEU A 287 8.67 -13.29 -7.65
CA LEU A 287 7.28 -13.70 -7.87
C LEU A 287 6.29 -12.56 -7.60
N TYR A 288 6.52 -11.82 -6.53
CA TYR A 288 5.69 -10.65 -6.20
C TYR A 288 5.79 -9.55 -7.26
N VAL A 289 6.99 -9.30 -7.81
CA VAL A 289 7.22 -8.38 -8.95
C VAL A 289 6.41 -8.83 -10.16
N MET A 290 6.46 -10.11 -10.51
CA MET A 290 5.70 -10.65 -11.65
C MET A 290 4.20 -10.44 -11.45
N MET A 291 3.66 -10.71 -10.25
CA MET A 291 2.26 -10.45 -9.92
C MET A 291 1.90 -8.97 -10.07
N GLN A 292 2.76 -8.06 -9.62
CA GLN A 292 2.52 -6.63 -9.69
C GLN A 292 2.57 -6.08 -11.12
N LEU A 293 3.46 -6.60 -11.96
CA LEU A 293 3.52 -6.23 -13.38
C LEU A 293 2.26 -6.73 -14.12
N LEU A 294 1.84 -7.96 -13.85
CA LEU A 294 0.60 -8.50 -14.41
C LEU A 294 -0.62 -7.69 -13.94
N SER A 295 -0.67 -7.34 -12.65
CA SER A 295 -1.71 -6.48 -12.08
C SER A 295 -1.75 -5.10 -12.75
N ALA A 296 -0.59 -4.50 -13.03
CA ALA A 296 -0.51 -3.19 -13.68
C ALA A 296 -1.11 -3.21 -15.09
N VAL A 297 -0.79 -4.23 -15.88
CA VAL A 297 -1.39 -4.44 -17.22
C VAL A 297 -2.90 -4.70 -17.11
N TRP A 298 -3.29 -5.54 -16.16
CA TRP A 298 -4.69 -5.89 -15.95
C TRP A 298 -5.55 -4.70 -15.51
N HIS A 299 -5.02 -3.79 -14.70
CA HIS A 299 -5.73 -2.56 -14.32
C HIS A 299 -6.19 -1.75 -15.53
N LEU A 300 -5.39 -1.67 -16.59
CA LEU A 300 -5.77 -0.99 -17.83
C LEU A 300 -6.91 -1.73 -18.53
N ILE A 301 -6.77 -3.04 -18.69
CA ILE A 301 -7.77 -3.88 -19.37
C ILE A 301 -9.10 -3.85 -18.60
N PHE A 302 -9.04 -4.05 -17.28
CA PHE A 302 -10.22 -4.10 -16.43
C PHE A 302 -10.93 -2.76 -16.34
N GLY A 303 -10.18 -1.63 -16.43
CA GLY A 303 -10.75 -0.29 -16.56
C GLY A 303 -11.66 -0.17 -17.77
N PHE A 304 -11.22 -0.61 -18.94
CA PHE A 304 -12.06 -0.64 -20.16
C PHE A 304 -13.28 -1.56 -20.04
N ILE A 305 -13.15 -2.66 -19.30
CA ILE A 305 -14.28 -3.57 -19.04
C ILE A 305 -15.29 -2.86 -18.14
N LEU A 306 -14.86 -2.21 -17.06
CA LEU A 306 -15.71 -1.48 -16.12
C LEU A 306 -16.49 -0.34 -16.77
N ASP A 307 -15.94 0.28 -17.83
CA ASP A 307 -16.66 1.33 -18.58
C ASP A 307 -17.84 0.79 -19.41
N ARG A 308 -17.86 -0.52 -19.68
CA ARG A 308 -18.87 -1.18 -20.53
C ARG A 308 -19.91 -2.01 -19.78
N ILE A 309 -19.65 -2.32 -18.52
CA ILE A 309 -20.52 -3.16 -17.67
C ILE A 309 -21.04 -2.38 -16.46
N SER A 310 -22.06 -2.91 -15.79
CA SER A 310 -22.52 -2.33 -14.53
C SER A 310 -21.42 -2.47 -13.46
N ARG A 311 -21.30 -1.49 -12.57
CA ARG A 311 -20.32 -1.48 -11.48
C ARG A 311 -20.48 -2.70 -10.56
N VAL A 312 -21.72 -3.11 -10.32
CA VAL A 312 -22.03 -4.32 -9.53
C VAL A 312 -21.52 -5.58 -10.24
N THR A 313 -21.71 -5.69 -11.56
CA THR A 313 -21.14 -6.79 -12.37
C THR A 313 -19.62 -6.81 -12.28
N GLY A 314 -18.98 -5.62 -12.32
CA GLY A 314 -17.52 -5.50 -12.13
C GLY A 314 -17.05 -6.06 -10.79
N VAL A 315 -17.80 -5.76 -9.71
CA VAL A 315 -17.52 -6.34 -8.37
C VAL A 315 -17.68 -7.85 -8.37
N ILE A 316 -18.73 -8.38 -8.97
CA ILE A 316 -18.96 -9.84 -9.04
C ILE A 316 -17.77 -10.54 -9.75
N ILE A 317 -17.34 -10.00 -10.89
CA ILE A 317 -16.18 -10.52 -11.63
C ILE A 317 -14.92 -10.47 -10.77
N ALA A 318 -14.67 -9.34 -10.11
CA ALA A 318 -13.51 -9.16 -9.24
C ALA A 318 -13.48 -10.18 -8.10
N MET A 319 -14.60 -10.36 -7.40
CA MET A 319 -14.71 -11.31 -6.30
C MET A 319 -14.61 -12.78 -6.78
N ALA A 320 -15.19 -13.10 -7.92
CA ALA A 320 -15.10 -14.43 -8.51
C ALA A 320 -13.65 -14.79 -8.92
N LEU A 321 -12.94 -13.86 -9.56
CA LEU A 321 -11.52 -14.01 -9.89
C LEU A 321 -10.65 -14.15 -8.63
N GLY A 322 -10.91 -13.34 -7.59
CA GLY A 322 -10.21 -13.45 -6.32
C GLY A 322 -10.43 -14.80 -5.64
N ALA A 323 -11.68 -15.26 -5.58
CA ALA A 323 -12.03 -16.57 -5.03
C ALA A 323 -11.36 -17.72 -5.81
N ALA A 324 -11.42 -17.69 -7.15
CA ALA A 324 -10.74 -18.65 -8.00
C ALA A 324 -9.22 -18.66 -7.78
N GLY A 325 -8.61 -17.46 -7.62
CA GLY A 325 -7.20 -17.31 -7.32
C GLY A 325 -6.81 -17.98 -5.99
N TYR A 326 -7.52 -17.68 -4.91
CA TYR A 326 -7.25 -18.30 -3.61
C TYR A 326 -7.52 -19.81 -3.59
N LEU A 327 -8.58 -20.28 -4.24
CA LEU A 327 -8.85 -21.72 -4.37
C LEU A 327 -7.73 -22.41 -5.14
N SER A 328 -7.28 -21.85 -6.26
CA SER A 328 -6.15 -22.42 -7.02
C SER A 328 -4.86 -22.41 -6.22
N MET A 329 -4.60 -21.38 -5.41
CA MET A 329 -3.45 -21.36 -4.50
C MET A 329 -3.51 -22.49 -3.45
N GLY A 330 -4.71 -22.83 -2.96
CA GLY A 330 -4.91 -23.93 -2.02
C GLY A 330 -4.63 -25.34 -2.61
N LEU A 331 -4.57 -25.46 -3.93
CA LEU A 331 -4.26 -26.72 -4.64
C LEU A 331 -2.76 -26.88 -4.95
N ILE A 332 -1.95 -25.86 -4.67
CA ILE A 332 -0.50 -25.87 -4.94
C ILE A 332 0.23 -26.56 -3.79
N THR A 333 1.09 -27.52 -4.12
CA THR A 333 1.92 -28.24 -3.14
C THR A 333 3.21 -27.48 -2.80
N SER A 334 3.86 -26.86 -3.79
CA SER A 334 5.04 -26.03 -3.58
C SER A 334 4.92 -24.68 -4.30
N PRO A 335 5.16 -23.54 -3.61
CA PRO A 335 5.17 -22.24 -4.23
C PRO A 335 6.43 -21.97 -5.05
N LEU A 336 7.35 -22.94 -5.14
CA LEU A 336 8.59 -22.85 -5.91
C LEU A 336 8.47 -23.51 -7.29
N ASP A 337 7.41 -24.29 -7.52
CA ASP A 337 7.14 -24.94 -8.80
C ASP A 337 6.55 -23.97 -9.83
N TYR A 338 6.90 -24.16 -11.10
CA TYR A 338 6.29 -23.38 -12.20
C TYR A 338 4.77 -23.61 -12.34
N ALA A 339 4.25 -24.74 -11.86
CA ALA A 339 2.82 -25.05 -11.84
C ALA A 339 1.98 -24.04 -11.04
N MET A 340 2.60 -23.25 -10.15
CA MET A 340 1.92 -22.20 -9.40
C MET A 340 1.65 -20.94 -10.24
N LEU A 341 2.37 -20.70 -11.34
CA LEU A 341 2.28 -19.43 -12.09
C LEU A 341 0.85 -19.09 -12.56
N PRO A 342 0.04 -20.05 -13.07
CA PRO A 342 -1.36 -19.76 -13.43
C PRO A 342 -2.21 -19.33 -12.22
N ALA A 343 -2.02 -19.95 -11.06
CA ALA A 343 -2.77 -19.61 -9.84
C ALA A 343 -2.37 -18.22 -9.32
N PHE A 344 -1.08 -17.90 -9.36
CA PHE A 344 -0.58 -16.54 -9.06
C PHE A 344 -1.15 -15.51 -10.02
N ALA A 345 -1.24 -15.82 -11.31
CA ALA A 345 -1.81 -14.93 -12.30
C ALA A 345 -3.29 -14.66 -11.98
N ILE A 346 -4.10 -15.70 -11.76
CA ILE A 346 -5.53 -15.53 -11.44
C ILE A 346 -5.71 -14.71 -10.15
N LEU A 347 -4.91 -14.98 -9.12
CA LEU A 347 -4.93 -14.23 -7.86
C LEU A 347 -4.58 -12.75 -8.09
N ALA A 348 -3.54 -12.46 -8.90
CA ALA A 348 -3.15 -11.10 -9.25
C ALA A 348 -4.27 -10.33 -9.97
N LEU A 349 -4.96 -10.99 -10.93
CA LEU A 349 -6.09 -10.41 -11.65
C LEU A 349 -7.27 -10.11 -10.71
N GLY A 350 -7.63 -11.05 -9.83
CA GLY A 350 -8.74 -10.90 -8.90
C GLY A 350 -8.50 -9.77 -7.89
N SER A 351 -7.33 -9.74 -7.29
CA SER A 351 -6.92 -8.70 -6.33
C SER A 351 -6.94 -7.30 -6.93
N SER A 352 -6.38 -7.16 -8.12
CA SER A 352 -6.33 -5.89 -8.84
C SER A 352 -7.73 -5.39 -9.19
N SER A 353 -8.60 -6.29 -9.64
CA SER A 353 -9.99 -5.99 -9.96
C SER A 353 -10.78 -5.52 -8.74
N SER A 354 -10.54 -6.11 -7.57
CA SER A 354 -11.24 -5.78 -6.32
C SER A 354 -11.01 -4.34 -5.88
N ILE A 355 -9.74 -3.90 -5.89
CA ILE A 355 -9.36 -2.53 -5.54
C ILE A 355 -10.01 -1.53 -6.52
N GLN A 356 -9.91 -1.80 -7.81
CA GLN A 356 -10.45 -0.91 -8.84
C GLN A 356 -11.98 -0.82 -8.81
N SER A 357 -12.67 -1.95 -8.58
CA SER A 357 -14.12 -1.99 -8.45
C SER A 357 -14.63 -1.22 -7.24
N SER A 358 -13.94 -1.32 -6.07
CA SER A 358 -14.34 -0.60 -4.87
C SER A 358 -14.24 0.92 -5.05
N MET A 359 -13.13 1.41 -5.63
CA MET A 359 -12.94 2.84 -5.91
C MET A 359 -13.99 3.38 -6.89
N SER A 360 -14.34 2.58 -7.89
CA SER A 360 -15.32 2.93 -8.92
C SER A 360 -16.74 3.03 -8.39
N LEU A 361 -17.13 2.18 -7.42
CA LEU A 361 -18.44 2.22 -6.76
C LEU A 361 -18.60 3.47 -5.88
N VAL A 362 -17.60 3.78 -5.06
CA VAL A 362 -17.63 4.98 -4.20
C VAL A 362 -17.73 6.26 -5.01
N GLY A 363 -17.01 6.35 -6.12
CA GLY A 363 -16.96 7.56 -6.95
C GLY A 363 -18.27 7.92 -7.66
N GLN A 364 -19.27 7.03 -7.72
CA GLN A 364 -20.58 7.30 -8.32
C GLN A 364 -21.66 7.70 -7.30
N GLU A 365 -21.53 7.27 -6.06
CA GLU A 365 -22.58 7.40 -5.03
C GLU A 365 -22.25 8.50 -4.00
N ALA A 366 -21.03 9.06 -4.06
CA ALA A 366 -20.57 10.17 -3.22
C ALA A 366 -20.74 11.52 -3.93
#